data_a3e4f4c013296ed1ce914def2672517e
#
_entry.id   a3e4f4c013296ed1ce914def2672517e
#
_cell.length_a   1.000
_cell.length_b   1.000
_cell.length_c   1.000
_cell.angle_alpha   90.00
_cell.angle_beta   90.00
_cell.angle_gamma   90.00
#
_symmetry.space_group_name_H-M   'P 1'
#
loop_
_entity.id
_entity.type
_entity.pdbx_description
1 polymer ?
#
loop_
_entity_poly.entity_id
_entity_poly.type
_entity_poly.pdbx_seq_one_letter_code
_entity_poly.pdbx_strand_id
1 'polypeptide(L)'
;MSTFKYNRLDKNNAAVLLVDHQTGLFSLVRDIGAADFKNNVLALASAAKFFNLPTILTTSFEQGPNGVIIPELKEKFPDAPFIPRPGQINAWDNEDFVKAVEATGKKQLIVAGIVTDVCVTFCALSALEAGYEVFVVTDASGTFNEACRYAAWDRMSRAGVQLVNWFSVACELHRDWRNDIEGLGSLLAEFIPDYKNLMTSYAATANPGLPSK
;
A
#
# COMPACT_ATOMS: atom_id res chain seq x y z
N MET A 1 -14.90 -27.98 13.64
CA MET A 1 -15.22 -26.86 12.72
C MET A 1 -14.02 -25.91 12.72
N SER A 2 -13.58 -25.39 11.57
CA SER A 2 -12.47 -24.41 11.51
C SER A 2 -12.88 -23.13 12.23
N THR A 3 -12.01 -22.62 13.11
CA THR A 3 -12.18 -21.31 13.77
C THR A 3 -11.66 -20.18 12.87
N PHE A 4 -11.06 -20.50 11.72
CA PHE A 4 -10.53 -19.52 10.77
C PHE A 4 -11.66 -18.77 10.08
N LYS A 5 -11.61 -17.43 10.18
CA LYS A 5 -12.47 -16.51 9.46
C LYS A 5 -11.64 -15.77 8.42
N TYR A 6 -11.98 -15.91 7.17
CA TYR A 6 -11.37 -15.11 6.10
C TYR A 6 -11.88 -13.67 6.16
N ASN A 7 -11.08 -12.77 6.70
CA ASN A 7 -11.37 -11.33 6.69
C ASN A 7 -10.95 -10.75 5.34
N ARG A 8 -11.91 -10.47 4.50
CA ARG A 8 -11.69 -9.92 3.16
C ARG A 8 -11.69 -8.40 3.23
N LEU A 9 -10.82 -7.77 2.45
CA LEU A 9 -10.85 -6.31 2.26
C LEU A 9 -12.20 -5.87 1.67
N ASP A 10 -12.73 -4.79 2.20
CA ASP A 10 -13.95 -4.15 1.72
C ASP A 10 -13.67 -2.68 1.39
N LYS A 11 -13.86 -2.30 0.12
CA LYS A 11 -13.64 -0.92 -0.35
C LYS A 11 -14.47 0.13 0.41
N ASN A 12 -15.59 -0.28 1.00
CA ASN A 12 -16.43 0.61 1.80
C ASN A 12 -15.96 0.73 3.26
N ASN A 13 -15.04 -0.16 3.70
CA ASN A 13 -14.55 -0.21 5.09
C ASN A 13 -13.03 -0.08 5.20
N ALA A 14 -12.31 0.13 4.10
CA ALA A 14 -10.85 0.23 4.08
C ALA A 14 -10.36 1.67 3.92
N ALA A 15 -9.21 1.97 4.55
CA ALA A 15 -8.40 3.18 4.33
C ALA A 15 -6.95 2.79 4.07
N VAL A 16 -6.20 3.63 3.36
CA VAL A 16 -4.78 3.40 3.03
C VAL A 16 -3.90 4.34 3.85
N LEU A 17 -2.87 3.80 4.47
CA LEU A 17 -1.85 4.52 5.21
C LEU A 17 -0.50 4.39 4.48
N LEU A 18 0.01 5.49 3.94
CA LEU A 18 1.32 5.57 3.29
C LEU A 18 2.32 6.20 4.25
N VAL A 19 3.15 5.34 4.85
CA VAL A 19 4.01 5.70 5.99
C VAL A 19 5.44 5.86 5.52
N ASP A 20 5.96 7.08 5.64
CA ASP A 20 7.39 7.40 5.47
C ASP A 20 7.98 7.01 4.10
N HIS A 21 7.19 7.10 3.03
CA HIS A 21 7.73 6.99 1.67
C HIS A 21 8.52 8.25 1.29
N GLN A 22 9.65 8.47 2.00
CA GLN A 22 10.49 9.66 1.92
C GLN A 22 11.72 9.43 1.03
N THR A 23 12.15 10.47 0.34
CA THR A 23 13.22 10.41 -0.66
C THR A 23 14.53 9.84 -0.13
N GLY A 24 14.93 10.18 1.09
CA GLY A 24 16.12 9.63 1.74
C GLY A 24 15.94 8.16 2.12
N LEU A 25 14.78 7.81 2.66
CA LEU A 25 14.49 6.44 3.09
C LEU A 25 14.39 5.45 1.91
N PHE A 26 13.98 5.89 0.73
CA PHE A 26 14.02 5.07 -0.49
C PHE A 26 15.42 4.52 -0.77
N SER A 27 16.47 5.25 -0.43
CA SER A 27 17.85 4.81 -0.62
C SER A 27 18.24 3.64 0.30
N LEU A 28 17.49 3.39 1.35
CA LEU A 28 17.73 2.31 2.32
C LEU A 28 17.10 0.98 1.90
N VAL A 29 16.14 1.01 0.98
CA VAL A 29 15.47 -0.21 0.50
C VAL A 29 16.42 -1.01 -0.38
N ARG A 30 16.71 -2.25 0.06
CA ARG A 30 17.65 -3.17 -0.58
C ARG A 30 17.07 -4.59 -0.75
N ASP A 31 15.94 -4.86 -0.11
CA ASP A 31 15.25 -6.14 -0.16
C ASP A 31 14.33 -6.29 -1.38
N ILE A 32 14.07 -5.19 -2.08
CA ILE A 32 13.30 -5.13 -3.33
C ILE A 32 14.10 -4.26 -4.32
N GLY A 33 14.06 -4.58 -5.60
CA GLY A 33 14.63 -3.75 -6.65
C GLY A 33 14.03 -2.34 -6.64
N ALA A 34 14.87 -1.30 -6.75
CA ALA A 34 14.42 0.09 -6.58
C ALA A 34 13.29 0.49 -7.55
N ALA A 35 13.36 0.02 -8.81
CA ALA A 35 12.33 0.29 -9.81
C ALA A 35 11.02 -0.44 -9.48
N ASP A 36 11.11 -1.72 -9.08
CA ASP A 36 9.94 -2.53 -8.71
C ASP A 36 9.29 -1.99 -7.44
N PHE A 37 10.09 -1.62 -6.44
CA PHE A 37 9.58 -1.03 -5.21
C PHE A 37 8.78 0.26 -5.49
N LYS A 38 9.37 1.20 -6.23
CA LYS A 38 8.69 2.45 -6.60
C LYS A 38 7.43 2.19 -7.42
N ASN A 39 7.49 1.26 -8.39
CA ASN A 39 6.34 0.84 -9.18
C ASN A 39 5.20 0.34 -8.28
N ASN A 40 5.50 -0.54 -7.33
CA ASN A 40 4.50 -1.13 -6.45
C ASN A 40 3.88 -0.11 -5.48
N VAL A 41 4.68 0.84 -4.96
CA VAL A 41 4.18 1.97 -4.16
C VAL A 41 3.17 2.79 -4.96
N LEU A 42 3.51 3.13 -6.22
CA LEU A 42 2.62 3.91 -7.09
C LEU A 42 1.40 3.10 -7.55
N ALA A 43 1.55 1.79 -7.73
CA ALA A 43 0.45 0.87 -8.02
C ALA A 43 -0.57 0.82 -6.89
N LEU A 44 -0.11 0.68 -5.63
CA LEU A 44 -0.97 0.74 -4.46
C LEU A 44 -1.69 2.09 -4.37
N ALA A 45 -0.96 3.19 -4.59
CA ALA A 45 -1.53 4.54 -4.58
C ALA A 45 -2.59 4.71 -5.69
N SER A 46 -2.35 4.16 -6.88
CA SER A 46 -3.33 4.17 -7.98
C SER A 46 -4.55 3.30 -7.68
N ALA A 47 -4.36 2.14 -7.04
CA ALA A 47 -5.46 1.30 -6.57
C ALA A 47 -6.31 2.04 -5.51
N ALA A 48 -5.68 2.75 -4.57
CA ALA A 48 -6.39 3.55 -3.58
C ALA A 48 -7.28 4.62 -4.25
N LYS A 49 -6.78 5.29 -5.28
CA LYS A 49 -7.60 6.24 -6.08
C LYS A 49 -8.71 5.56 -6.86
N PHE A 50 -8.40 4.46 -7.52
CA PHE A 50 -9.39 3.71 -8.32
C PHE A 50 -10.59 3.27 -7.50
N PHE A 51 -10.36 2.84 -6.25
CA PHE A 51 -11.43 2.44 -5.33
C PHE A 51 -11.94 3.58 -4.44
N ASN A 52 -11.47 4.83 -4.61
CA ASN A 52 -11.83 5.99 -3.79
C ASN A 52 -11.62 5.75 -2.29
N LEU A 53 -10.52 5.08 -1.92
CA LEU A 53 -10.21 4.81 -0.52
C LEU A 53 -9.72 6.09 0.18
N PRO A 54 -10.19 6.41 1.38
CA PRO A 54 -9.53 7.39 2.23
C PRO A 54 -8.06 7.05 2.36
N THR A 55 -7.18 8.01 2.06
CA THR A 55 -5.74 7.80 2.08
C THR A 55 -5.09 8.84 2.96
N ILE A 56 -4.19 8.42 3.85
CA ILE A 56 -3.44 9.28 4.76
C ILE A 56 -1.97 9.12 4.44
N LEU A 57 -1.29 10.26 4.28
CA LEU A 57 0.14 10.35 4.06
C LEU A 57 0.81 10.81 5.35
N THR A 58 1.92 10.21 5.72
CA THR A 58 2.73 10.69 6.85
C THR A 58 4.21 10.53 6.57
N THR A 59 5.01 11.40 7.19
CA THR A 59 6.46 11.40 7.13
C THR A 59 7.05 11.59 8.52
N SER A 60 8.30 11.20 8.72
CA SER A 60 9.05 11.40 9.96
C SER A 60 10.28 12.25 9.69
N PHE A 61 10.41 13.36 10.42
CA PHE A 61 11.59 14.21 10.45
C PHE A 61 12.11 14.61 9.06
N GLU A 62 11.27 15.27 8.26
CA GLU A 62 11.59 15.69 6.89
C GLU A 62 12.84 16.58 6.78
N GLN A 63 13.18 17.34 7.83
CA GLN A 63 14.35 18.21 7.88
C GLN A 63 15.67 17.44 8.07
N GLY A 64 15.56 16.16 8.41
CA GLY A 64 16.69 15.25 8.60
C GLY A 64 17.02 14.44 7.34
N PRO A 65 17.84 13.40 7.49
CA PRO A 65 18.27 12.55 6.37
C PRO A 65 17.15 11.74 5.72
N ASN A 66 16.00 11.61 6.36
CA ASN A 66 14.84 10.94 5.79
C ASN A 66 14.32 11.65 4.53
N GLY A 67 14.47 13.00 4.49
CA GLY A 67 13.99 13.82 3.38
C GLY A 67 12.48 13.97 3.35
N VAL A 68 11.98 14.61 2.30
CA VAL A 68 10.53 14.82 2.09
C VAL A 68 9.88 13.58 1.48
N ILE A 69 8.55 13.53 1.55
CA ILE A 69 7.76 12.50 0.83
C ILE A 69 8.09 12.53 -0.67
N ILE A 70 8.05 11.38 -1.35
CA ILE A 70 8.23 11.37 -2.80
C ILE A 70 7.15 12.20 -3.49
N PRO A 71 7.53 13.05 -4.48
CA PRO A 71 6.59 13.98 -5.11
C PRO A 71 5.36 13.32 -5.71
N GLU A 72 5.54 12.15 -6.32
CA GLU A 72 4.48 11.43 -7.01
C GLU A 72 3.31 11.03 -6.10
N LEU A 73 3.57 10.75 -4.81
CA LEU A 73 2.51 10.48 -3.85
C LEU A 73 1.77 11.76 -3.48
N LYS A 74 2.48 12.86 -3.28
CA LYS A 74 1.87 14.14 -2.96
C LYS A 74 1.02 14.69 -4.11
N GLU A 75 1.51 14.54 -5.34
CA GLU A 75 0.78 14.92 -6.55
C GLU A 75 -0.48 14.06 -6.76
N LYS A 76 -0.38 12.77 -6.44
CA LYS A 76 -1.51 11.84 -6.56
C LYS A 76 -2.61 12.12 -5.52
N PHE A 77 -2.25 12.63 -4.36
CA PHE A 77 -3.17 12.90 -3.24
C PHE A 77 -3.04 14.34 -2.71
N PRO A 78 -3.33 15.37 -3.54
CA PRO A 78 -3.14 16.77 -3.13
C PRO A 78 -4.02 17.19 -1.95
N ASP A 79 -5.21 16.58 -1.83
CA ASP A 79 -6.22 16.93 -0.81
C ASP A 79 -6.27 15.93 0.36
N ALA A 80 -5.42 14.88 0.35
CA ALA A 80 -5.41 13.90 1.42
C ALA A 80 -4.75 14.47 2.69
N PRO A 81 -5.18 14.03 3.88
CA PRO A 81 -4.48 14.34 5.11
C PRO A 81 -2.99 13.98 5.02
N PHE A 82 -2.15 14.97 5.22
CA PHE A 82 -0.69 14.83 5.23
C PHE A 82 -0.15 15.27 6.58
N ILE A 83 0.43 14.33 7.33
CA ILE A 83 0.92 14.56 8.69
C ILE A 83 2.45 14.43 8.72
N PRO A 84 3.21 15.54 8.59
CA PRO A 84 4.65 15.52 8.79
C PRO A 84 4.95 15.49 10.28
N ARG A 85 5.39 14.34 10.78
CA ARG A 85 5.73 14.15 12.19
C ARG A 85 7.09 14.76 12.50
N PRO A 86 7.26 15.49 13.64
CA PRO A 86 8.52 16.12 13.99
C PRO A 86 9.64 15.13 14.32
N GLY A 87 9.33 13.87 14.65
CA GLY A 87 10.35 12.87 14.97
C GLY A 87 9.85 11.55 15.51
N GLN A 88 8.54 11.39 15.76
CA GLN A 88 8.01 10.10 16.21
C GLN A 88 8.30 9.02 15.18
N ILE A 89 8.97 7.95 15.62
CA ILE A 89 9.32 6.79 14.79
C ILE A 89 8.06 6.00 14.46
N ASN A 90 7.26 5.69 15.50
CA ASN A 90 5.95 5.10 15.31
C ASN A 90 4.94 6.21 14.95
N ALA A 91 4.27 6.08 13.82
CA ALA A 91 3.25 7.05 13.41
C ALA A 91 2.10 7.13 14.42
N TRP A 92 1.81 6.04 15.11
CA TRP A 92 0.74 5.97 16.12
C TRP A 92 1.03 6.79 17.38
N ASP A 93 2.30 7.17 17.64
CA ASP A 93 2.68 8.06 18.74
C ASP A 93 2.38 9.54 18.44
N ASN A 94 1.86 9.83 17.26
CA ASN A 94 1.44 11.17 16.85
C ASN A 94 -0.09 11.29 16.89
N GLU A 95 -0.60 12.15 17.76
CA GLU A 95 -2.05 12.31 17.94
C GLU A 95 -2.79 12.78 16.69
N ASP A 96 -2.18 13.64 15.86
CA ASP A 96 -2.84 14.14 14.66
C ASP A 96 -2.94 13.05 13.59
N PHE A 97 -1.95 12.14 13.53
CA PHE A 97 -2.03 10.97 12.68
C PHE A 97 -3.17 10.05 13.13
N VAL A 98 -3.26 9.73 14.41
CA VAL A 98 -4.33 8.89 14.96
C VAL A 98 -5.71 9.51 14.70
N LYS A 99 -5.88 10.82 14.96
CA LYS A 99 -7.13 11.55 14.66
C LYS A 99 -7.51 11.49 13.18
N ALA A 100 -6.52 11.60 12.28
CA ALA A 100 -6.77 11.48 10.84
C ALA A 100 -7.23 10.08 10.44
N VAL A 101 -6.66 9.02 11.06
CA VAL A 101 -7.10 7.63 10.85
C VAL A 101 -8.53 7.44 11.36
N GLU A 102 -8.82 7.87 12.57
CA GLU A 102 -10.16 7.78 13.19
C GLU A 102 -11.23 8.53 12.38
N ALA A 103 -10.87 9.70 11.84
CA ALA A 103 -11.77 10.54 11.03
C ALA A 103 -12.20 9.83 9.72
N THR A 104 -11.47 8.82 9.23
CA THR A 104 -11.90 8.01 8.08
C THR A 104 -13.15 7.18 8.38
N GLY A 105 -13.41 6.85 9.64
CA GLY A 105 -14.48 5.95 10.09
C GLY A 105 -14.31 4.50 9.62
N LYS A 106 -13.15 4.14 9.03
CA LYS A 106 -12.88 2.80 8.51
C LYS A 106 -12.33 1.89 9.59
N LYS A 107 -12.48 0.58 9.41
CA LYS A 107 -12.00 -0.45 10.35
C LYS A 107 -10.91 -1.33 9.78
N GLN A 108 -10.71 -1.30 8.46
CA GLN A 108 -9.64 -2.00 7.77
C GLN A 108 -8.58 -1.00 7.33
N LEU A 109 -7.32 -1.24 7.71
CA LEU A 109 -6.20 -0.37 7.37
C LEU A 109 -5.23 -1.11 6.46
N ILE A 110 -5.03 -0.57 5.26
CA ILE A 110 -4.04 -1.04 4.28
C ILE A 110 -2.80 -0.19 4.48
N VAL A 111 -1.72 -0.79 4.99
CA VAL A 111 -0.52 -0.08 5.41
C VAL A 111 0.66 -0.43 4.49
N ALA A 112 1.38 0.58 4.04
CA ALA A 112 2.64 0.42 3.32
C ALA A 112 3.63 1.52 3.73
N GLY A 113 4.94 1.26 3.64
CA GLY A 113 5.94 2.28 4.03
C GLY A 113 7.39 1.82 4.09
N ILE A 114 8.23 2.69 4.62
CA ILE A 114 9.66 2.51 4.83
C ILE A 114 10.02 2.93 6.26
N VAL A 115 10.71 2.09 7.04
CA VAL A 115 11.17 0.73 6.72
C VAL A 115 10.19 -0.30 7.29
N THR A 116 10.12 -1.48 6.64
CA THR A 116 9.18 -2.55 6.98
C THR A 116 9.23 -2.96 8.44
N ASP A 117 10.43 -3.13 9.00
CA ASP A 117 10.66 -3.66 10.35
C ASP A 117 10.51 -2.62 11.47
N VAL A 118 10.41 -1.35 11.15
CA VAL A 118 10.27 -0.24 12.12
C VAL A 118 8.97 0.51 11.87
N CYS A 119 8.95 1.51 11.00
CA CYS A 119 7.81 2.42 10.83
C CYS A 119 6.51 1.67 10.44
N VAL A 120 6.61 0.70 9.52
CA VAL A 120 5.46 -0.11 9.11
C VAL A 120 5.01 -1.06 10.22
N THR A 121 5.94 -1.84 10.76
CA THR A 121 5.64 -2.82 11.81
C THR A 121 5.05 -2.15 13.05
N PHE A 122 5.64 -1.04 13.52
CA PHE A 122 5.15 -0.37 14.72
C PHE A 122 3.76 0.23 14.51
N CYS A 123 3.55 0.91 13.39
CA CYS A 123 2.23 1.43 13.02
C CYS A 123 1.19 0.30 12.91
N ALA A 124 1.52 -0.80 12.24
CA ALA A 124 0.62 -1.93 12.07
C ALA A 124 0.23 -2.60 13.40
N LEU A 125 1.21 -2.81 14.30
CA LEU A 125 0.94 -3.41 15.61
C LEU A 125 0.12 -2.49 16.51
N SER A 126 0.39 -1.19 16.51
CA SER A 126 -0.40 -0.21 17.27
C SER A 126 -1.82 -0.08 16.74
N ALA A 127 -1.99 -0.10 15.43
CA ALA A 127 -3.31 -0.12 14.81
C ALA A 127 -4.11 -1.38 15.19
N LEU A 128 -3.44 -2.54 15.21
CA LEU A 128 -4.06 -3.80 15.62
C LEU A 128 -4.49 -3.75 17.09
N GLU A 129 -3.62 -3.23 17.99
CA GLU A 129 -3.93 -3.01 19.42
C GLU A 129 -5.12 -2.07 19.61
N ALA A 130 -5.24 -1.05 18.75
CA ALA A 130 -6.38 -0.12 18.73
C ALA A 130 -7.67 -0.71 18.15
N GLY A 131 -7.66 -2.00 17.75
CA GLY A 131 -8.84 -2.74 17.30
C GLY A 131 -9.16 -2.63 15.81
N TYR A 132 -8.20 -2.22 14.99
CA TYR A 132 -8.32 -2.26 13.53
C TYR A 132 -7.98 -3.64 12.97
N GLU A 133 -8.55 -3.97 11.82
CA GLU A 133 -8.07 -5.07 10.97
C GLU A 133 -6.95 -4.52 10.07
N VAL A 134 -5.74 -5.08 10.16
CA VAL A 134 -4.56 -4.51 9.52
C VAL A 134 -4.04 -5.41 8.40
N PHE A 135 -3.82 -4.81 7.23
CA PHE A 135 -3.27 -5.43 6.04
C PHE A 135 -2.00 -4.68 5.64
N VAL A 136 -0.84 -5.34 5.70
CA VAL A 136 0.43 -4.75 5.29
C VAL A 136 0.78 -5.18 3.88
N VAL A 137 1.03 -4.20 3.00
CA VAL A 137 1.36 -4.42 1.60
C VAL A 137 2.86 -4.63 1.47
N THR A 138 3.24 -5.89 1.35
CA THR A 138 4.63 -6.34 1.47
C THR A 138 5.54 -5.89 0.35
N ASP A 139 5.02 -5.74 -0.85
CA ASP A 139 5.76 -5.29 -2.04
C ASP A 139 5.78 -3.76 -2.23
N ALA A 140 4.95 -3.03 -1.45
CA ALA A 140 4.99 -1.57 -1.31
C ALA A 140 5.61 -1.11 0.02
N SER A 141 6.20 -2.05 0.78
CA SER A 141 6.96 -1.82 2.02
C SER A 141 8.35 -2.40 1.86
N GLY A 142 9.38 -1.59 2.11
CA GLY A 142 10.76 -1.99 1.88
C GLY A 142 11.68 -1.76 3.07
N THR A 143 12.80 -2.50 3.14
CA THR A 143 13.80 -2.41 4.21
C THR A 143 15.21 -2.73 3.71
N PHE A 144 16.17 -2.83 4.64
CA PHE A 144 17.61 -2.96 4.38
C PHE A 144 18.02 -4.27 3.71
N ASN A 145 17.37 -5.39 4.08
CA ASN A 145 17.70 -6.72 3.59
C ASN A 145 16.58 -7.71 3.92
N GLU A 146 16.70 -8.91 3.36
CA GLU A 146 15.71 -9.99 3.56
C GLU A 146 15.58 -10.46 5.01
N ALA A 147 16.66 -10.45 5.79
CA ALA A 147 16.59 -10.88 7.18
C ALA A 147 15.71 -9.94 8.01
N CYS A 148 15.84 -8.60 7.82
CA CYS A 148 14.98 -7.61 8.44
C CYS A 148 13.52 -7.79 7.98
N ARG A 149 13.31 -8.00 6.69
CA ARG A 149 11.99 -8.23 6.11
C ARG A 149 11.30 -9.44 6.72
N TYR A 150 11.97 -10.59 6.76
CA TYR A 150 11.37 -11.82 7.29
C TYR A 150 11.09 -11.72 8.80
N ALA A 151 11.98 -11.08 9.56
CA ALA A 151 11.74 -10.84 10.98
C ALA A 151 10.50 -9.96 11.22
N ALA A 152 10.32 -8.91 10.40
CA ALA A 152 9.14 -8.06 10.45
C ALA A 152 7.87 -8.82 10.08
N TRP A 153 7.90 -9.58 8.99
CA TRP A 153 6.75 -10.36 8.53
C TRP A 153 6.33 -11.43 9.55
N ASP A 154 7.29 -12.16 10.13
CA ASP A 154 7.01 -13.13 11.19
C ASP A 154 6.36 -12.46 12.41
N ARG A 155 6.93 -11.32 12.85
CA ARG A 155 6.38 -10.55 13.99
C ARG A 155 4.96 -10.08 13.72
N MET A 156 4.70 -9.48 12.58
CA MET A 156 3.39 -8.96 12.21
C MET A 156 2.35 -10.07 12.03
N SER A 157 2.68 -11.13 11.31
CA SER A 157 1.75 -12.24 11.05
C SER A 157 1.36 -12.98 12.32
N ARG A 158 2.31 -13.21 13.26
CA ARG A 158 2.01 -13.81 14.56
C ARG A 158 1.09 -12.93 15.42
N ALA A 159 1.15 -11.62 15.27
CA ALA A 159 0.25 -10.71 15.96
C ALA A 159 -1.16 -10.68 15.34
N GLY A 160 -1.34 -11.17 14.11
CA GLY A 160 -2.63 -11.18 13.41
C GLY A 160 -2.74 -10.16 12.27
N VAL A 161 -1.65 -9.46 11.93
CA VAL A 161 -1.58 -8.62 10.74
C VAL A 161 -1.61 -9.51 9.49
N GLN A 162 -2.42 -9.15 8.50
CA GLN A 162 -2.47 -9.85 7.23
C GLN A 162 -1.44 -9.27 6.26
N LEU A 163 -0.54 -10.14 5.76
CA LEU A 163 0.46 -9.76 4.78
C LEU A 163 -0.09 -10.01 3.38
N VAL A 164 -0.13 -8.96 2.57
CA VAL A 164 -0.69 -8.96 1.21
C VAL A 164 0.28 -8.28 0.25
N ASN A 165 0.02 -8.36 -1.06
CA ASN A 165 0.67 -7.51 -2.05
C ASN A 165 -0.36 -6.55 -2.69
N TRP A 166 0.12 -5.52 -3.41
CA TRP A 166 -0.78 -4.52 -3.98
C TRP A 166 -1.78 -5.13 -4.99
N PHE A 167 -1.36 -6.16 -5.74
CA PHE A 167 -2.23 -6.82 -6.71
C PHE A 167 -3.37 -7.60 -6.03
N SER A 168 -3.06 -8.33 -4.96
CA SER A 168 -4.10 -9.02 -4.18
C SER A 168 -5.05 -8.03 -3.50
N VAL A 169 -4.55 -6.89 -3.01
CA VAL A 169 -5.39 -5.79 -2.50
C VAL A 169 -6.36 -5.32 -3.57
N ALA A 170 -5.88 -5.02 -4.78
CA ALA A 170 -6.74 -4.58 -5.88
C ALA A 170 -7.80 -5.63 -6.22
N CYS A 171 -7.43 -6.91 -6.31
CA CYS A 171 -8.36 -7.99 -6.61
C CYS A 171 -9.38 -8.23 -5.49
N GLU A 172 -8.97 -8.17 -4.23
CA GLU A 172 -9.91 -8.30 -3.10
C GLU A 172 -10.92 -7.16 -3.03
N LEU A 173 -10.50 -5.94 -3.29
CA LEU A 173 -11.39 -4.77 -3.31
C LEU A 173 -12.34 -4.80 -4.51
N HIS A 174 -11.87 -5.29 -5.66
CA HIS A 174 -12.66 -5.34 -6.90
C HIS A 174 -13.71 -6.45 -6.90
N ARG A 175 -13.41 -7.60 -6.33
CA ARG A 175 -14.30 -8.78 -6.16
C ARG A 175 -14.64 -9.55 -7.42
N ASP A 176 -15.00 -8.87 -8.49
CA ASP A 176 -15.52 -9.48 -9.71
C ASP A 176 -15.10 -8.62 -10.92
N TRP A 177 -14.50 -9.24 -11.91
CA TRP A 177 -14.06 -8.58 -13.13
C TRP A 177 -15.17 -7.78 -13.80
N ARG A 178 -16.39 -8.28 -13.75
CA ARG A 178 -17.58 -7.67 -14.38
C ARG A 178 -17.97 -6.32 -13.75
N ASN A 179 -17.45 -5.98 -12.58
CA ASN A 179 -17.74 -4.70 -11.93
C ASN A 179 -17.16 -3.51 -12.73
N ASP A 180 -15.94 -3.67 -13.26
CA ASP A 180 -15.29 -2.70 -14.16
C ASP A 180 -14.09 -3.38 -14.84
N ILE A 181 -14.33 -4.03 -15.99
CA ILE A 181 -13.30 -4.78 -16.73
C ILE A 181 -12.22 -3.82 -17.26
N GLU A 182 -12.64 -2.68 -17.84
CA GLU A 182 -11.73 -1.74 -18.46
C GLU A 182 -10.89 -0.99 -17.43
N GLY A 183 -11.50 -0.52 -16.35
CA GLY A 183 -10.81 0.22 -15.28
C GLY A 183 -9.79 -0.64 -14.57
N LEU A 184 -10.18 -1.84 -14.12
CA LEU A 184 -9.23 -2.76 -13.46
C LEU A 184 -8.16 -3.22 -14.46
N GLY A 185 -8.55 -3.58 -15.69
CA GLY A 185 -7.60 -3.99 -16.73
C GLY A 185 -6.55 -2.92 -17.02
N SER A 186 -6.95 -1.65 -17.08
CA SER A 186 -6.06 -0.50 -17.27
C SER A 186 -5.11 -0.32 -16.09
N LEU A 187 -5.62 -0.37 -14.86
CA LEU A 187 -4.81 -0.30 -13.64
C LEU A 187 -3.73 -1.39 -13.62
N LEU A 188 -4.11 -2.63 -13.92
CA LEU A 188 -3.18 -3.75 -13.89
C LEU A 188 -2.15 -3.67 -15.02
N ALA A 189 -2.57 -3.27 -16.24
CA ALA A 189 -1.66 -3.13 -17.38
C ALA A 189 -0.66 -1.97 -17.22
N GLU A 190 -0.99 -0.94 -16.44
CA GLU A 190 -0.09 0.18 -16.13
C GLU A 190 1.11 -0.28 -15.27
N PHE A 191 0.86 -1.13 -14.27
CA PHE A 191 1.86 -1.49 -13.26
C PHE A 191 2.42 -2.91 -13.37
N ILE A 192 1.81 -3.77 -14.21
CA ILE A 192 2.28 -5.14 -14.45
C ILE A 192 2.54 -5.32 -15.95
N PRO A 193 3.81 -5.25 -16.40
CA PRO A 193 4.15 -5.42 -17.82
C PRO A 193 3.63 -6.72 -18.43
N ASP A 194 3.71 -7.84 -17.67
CA ASP A 194 3.21 -9.14 -18.13
C ASP A 194 1.69 -9.14 -18.30
N TYR A 195 0.97 -8.40 -17.46
CA TYR A 195 -0.48 -8.23 -17.60
C TYR A 195 -0.82 -7.43 -18.86
N LYS A 196 -0.05 -6.39 -19.15
CA LYS A 196 -0.18 -5.64 -20.42
C LYS A 196 0.04 -6.55 -21.62
N ASN A 197 1.06 -7.42 -21.58
CA ASN A 197 1.33 -8.40 -22.64
C ASN A 197 0.17 -9.40 -22.79
N LEU A 198 -0.40 -9.88 -21.67
CA LEU A 198 -1.58 -10.74 -21.66
C LEU A 198 -2.76 -10.07 -22.38
N MET A 199 -3.07 -8.82 -22.05
CA MET A 199 -4.17 -8.07 -22.66
C MET A 199 -3.92 -7.80 -24.15
N THR A 200 -2.70 -7.49 -24.53
CA THR A 200 -2.29 -7.30 -25.95
C THR A 200 -2.49 -8.60 -26.75
N SER A 201 -2.04 -9.72 -26.19
CA SER A 201 -2.21 -11.04 -26.81
C SER A 201 -3.67 -11.42 -26.97
N TYR A 202 -4.48 -11.17 -25.95
CA TYR A 202 -5.93 -11.39 -26.00
C TYR A 202 -6.60 -10.54 -27.11
N ALA A 203 -6.28 -9.25 -27.15
CA ALA A 203 -6.84 -8.34 -28.16
C ALA A 203 -6.49 -8.79 -29.59
N ALA A 204 -5.26 -9.23 -29.82
CA ALA A 204 -4.81 -9.74 -31.12
C ALA A 204 -5.54 -11.02 -31.56
N THR A 205 -5.92 -11.88 -30.63
CA THR A 205 -6.64 -13.12 -30.92
C THR A 205 -8.16 -12.94 -31.01
N ALA A 206 -8.72 -12.05 -30.19
CA ALA A 206 -10.15 -11.79 -30.16
C ALA A 206 -10.64 -10.93 -31.34
N ASN A 207 -9.75 -10.09 -31.91
CA ASN A 207 -10.04 -9.20 -33.04
C ASN A 207 -8.92 -9.28 -34.10
N PRO A 208 -8.76 -10.41 -34.82
CA PRO A 208 -7.74 -10.52 -35.87
C PRO A 208 -8.07 -9.58 -37.03
N GLY A 209 -7.48 -8.41 -37.03
CA GLY A 209 -7.68 -7.39 -38.09
C GLY A 209 -7.79 -5.95 -37.64
N LEU A 210 -7.84 -5.69 -36.33
CA LEU A 210 -7.70 -4.35 -35.81
C LEU A 210 -6.24 -4.03 -35.48
N PRO A 211 -5.71 -2.87 -35.96
CA PRO A 211 -4.36 -2.45 -35.57
C PRO A 211 -4.29 -2.27 -34.04
N SER A 212 -3.22 -2.77 -33.43
CA SER A 212 -2.89 -2.50 -32.02
C SER A 212 -2.80 -1.00 -31.82
N LYS A 213 -3.62 -0.47 -30.91
CA LYS A 213 -3.55 0.93 -30.47
C LYS A 213 -2.37 1.14 -29.54
#